data_1e3769ef6184559c6eb8c8c2b1c2d0bd
#
_entry.id   1e3769ef6184559c6eb8c8c2b1c2d0bd
#
_cell.length_a   1.000
_cell.length_b   1.000
_cell.length_c   1.000
_cell.angle_alpha   90.00
_cell.angle_beta   90.00
_cell.angle_gamma   90.00
#
_symmetry.space_group_name_H-M   'P 1'
#
loop_
_entity.id
_entity.type
_entity.pdbx_description
1 polymer ?
#
loop_
_entity_poly.entity_id
_entity_poly.type
_entity_poly.pdbx_seq_one_letter_code
_entity_poly.pdbx_strand_id
1 'polypeptide(L)'
;MAVAENSDIAGFDDLNGKKVAVKTASMSADYAESIKDQYGFEITYFEDSPTMYQAVVGGQVAACFDDTPIMASNIKDTGIAMKLVDGTGNDPAEYGFAIFDDSKQELVDMFNAGLKDIKDNGTYDEIIAKYLGE
;
A
#
# COMPACT_ATOMS: atom_id res chain seq x y z
N MET A 1 2.16 -6.41 -0.24
CA MET A 1 2.48 -6.91 1.11
C MET A 1 3.90 -6.54 1.49
N ALA A 2 4.15 -6.24 2.76
CA ALA A 2 5.50 -6.03 3.29
C ALA A 2 5.73 -6.88 4.55
N VAL A 3 7.01 -7.22 4.78
CA VAL A 3 7.47 -8.05 5.91
C VAL A 3 8.71 -7.41 6.54
N ALA A 4 9.13 -7.87 7.72
CA ALA A 4 10.41 -7.46 8.28
C ALA A 4 11.56 -7.80 7.31
N GLU A 5 12.60 -6.97 7.28
CA GLU A 5 13.73 -7.11 6.34
C GLU A 5 14.39 -8.49 6.41
N ASN A 6 14.50 -9.06 7.61
CA ASN A 6 15.09 -10.37 7.86
C ASN A 6 14.10 -11.54 7.79
N SER A 7 12.87 -11.32 7.33
CA SER A 7 11.85 -12.36 7.19
C SER A 7 12.13 -13.27 5.98
N ASP A 8 11.85 -14.56 6.14
CA ASP A 8 11.94 -15.58 5.07
C ASP A 8 10.63 -15.70 4.27
N ILE A 9 9.59 -14.92 4.60
CA ILE A 9 8.31 -14.92 3.88
C ILE A 9 8.53 -14.37 2.47
N ALA A 10 8.22 -15.19 1.46
CA ALA A 10 8.41 -14.89 0.05
C ALA A 10 7.08 -14.83 -0.73
N GLY A 11 5.95 -15.17 -0.10
CA GLY A 11 4.63 -15.15 -0.76
C GLY A 11 3.48 -15.37 0.21
N PHE A 12 2.27 -15.46 -0.33
CA PHE A 12 1.07 -15.67 0.48
C PHE A 12 1.02 -17.05 1.15
N ASP A 13 1.58 -18.08 0.51
CA ASP A 13 1.59 -19.44 1.05
C ASP A 13 2.35 -19.55 2.38
N ASP A 14 3.31 -18.65 2.61
CA ASP A 14 4.08 -18.60 3.85
C ASP A 14 3.32 -17.97 5.02
N LEU A 15 2.12 -17.44 4.77
CA LEU A 15 1.29 -16.79 5.80
C LEU A 15 0.44 -17.78 6.61
N ASN A 16 0.39 -19.04 6.25
CA ASN A 16 -0.44 -20.02 6.94
C ASN A 16 -0.15 -20.06 8.45
N GLY A 17 -1.20 -19.92 9.26
CA GLY A 17 -1.12 -19.87 10.73
C GLY A 17 -0.47 -18.61 11.31
N LYS A 18 -0.19 -17.59 10.50
CA LYS A 18 0.44 -16.34 10.95
C LYS A 18 -0.58 -15.21 11.11
N LYS A 19 -0.18 -14.16 11.84
CA LYS A 19 -0.94 -12.91 11.95
C LYS A 19 -0.44 -11.92 10.90
N VAL A 20 -1.37 -11.30 10.22
CA VAL A 20 -1.14 -10.27 9.20
C VAL A 20 -1.82 -8.98 9.63
N ALA A 21 -1.13 -7.88 9.52
CA ALA A 21 -1.64 -6.57 9.91
C ALA A 21 -2.27 -5.83 8.73
N VAL A 22 -3.37 -5.14 9.02
CA VAL A 22 -4.04 -4.21 8.09
C VAL A 22 -4.47 -2.95 8.83
N LYS A 23 -4.66 -1.87 8.10
CA LYS A 23 -5.26 -0.65 8.65
C LYS A 23 -6.78 -0.74 8.58
N THR A 24 -7.45 -0.38 9.67
CA THR A 24 -8.92 -0.35 9.77
C THR A 24 -9.54 0.50 8.64
N ALA A 25 -10.64 0.01 8.08
CA ALA A 25 -11.42 0.68 7.03
C ALA A 25 -10.59 1.07 5.78
N SER A 26 -9.68 0.21 5.36
CA SER A 26 -8.87 0.39 4.14
C SER A 26 -9.17 -0.68 3.09
N MET A 27 -8.91 -0.35 1.82
CA MET A 27 -8.99 -1.34 0.73
C MET A 27 -8.04 -2.52 0.95
N SER A 28 -6.89 -2.29 1.59
CA SER A 28 -5.96 -3.36 1.96
C SER A 28 -6.54 -4.32 2.99
N ALA A 29 -7.40 -3.84 3.91
CA ALA A 29 -8.14 -4.70 4.83
C ALA A 29 -9.18 -5.55 4.10
N ASP A 30 -9.94 -4.96 3.19
CA ASP A 30 -10.93 -5.69 2.39
C ASP A 30 -10.26 -6.77 1.52
N TYR A 31 -9.11 -6.44 0.93
CA TYR A 31 -8.32 -7.40 0.18
C TYR A 31 -7.81 -8.55 1.06
N ALA A 32 -7.21 -8.25 2.21
CA ALA A 32 -6.73 -9.28 3.14
C ALA A 32 -7.87 -10.20 3.62
N GLU A 33 -9.05 -9.64 3.93
CA GLU A 33 -10.25 -10.39 4.28
C GLU A 33 -10.67 -11.35 3.15
N SER A 34 -10.55 -10.93 1.90
CA SER A 34 -10.96 -11.75 0.74
C SER A 34 -10.07 -12.98 0.50
N ILE A 35 -8.83 -12.96 0.98
CA ILE A 35 -7.84 -14.03 0.73
C ILE A 35 -7.43 -14.82 1.99
N LYS A 36 -7.77 -14.35 3.21
CA LYS A 36 -7.29 -14.95 4.47
C LYS A 36 -7.62 -16.44 4.60
N ASP A 37 -8.81 -16.86 4.19
CA ASP A 37 -9.24 -18.24 4.31
C ASP A 37 -8.50 -19.15 3.30
N GLN A 38 -8.16 -18.61 2.14
CA GLN A 38 -7.37 -19.33 1.11
C GLN A 38 -5.94 -19.62 1.60
N TYR A 39 -5.32 -18.65 2.27
CA TYR A 39 -3.92 -18.75 2.71
C TYR A 39 -3.76 -19.05 4.21
N GLY A 40 -4.86 -19.13 4.96
CA GLY A 40 -4.90 -19.62 6.34
C GLY A 40 -4.25 -18.69 7.36
N PHE A 41 -4.33 -17.36 7.17
CA PHE A 41 -3.80 -16.38 8.12
C PHE A 41 -4.89 -15.67 8.92
N GLU A 42 -4.51 -15.08 10.06
CA GLU A 42 -5.37 -14.26 10.91
C GLU A 42 -5.07 -12.77 10.67
N ILE A 43 -6.11 -11.93 10.71
CA ILE A 43 -5.97 -10.49 10.54
C ILE A 43 -5.92 -9.78 11.89
N THR A 44 -5.00 -8.84 12.03
CA THR A 44 -4.91 -7.90 13.16
C THR A 44 -5.06 -6.48 12.62
N TYR A 45 -6.01 -5.72 13.18
CA TYR A 45 -6.33 -4.37 12.74
C TYR A 45 -5.56 -3.32 13.53
N PHE A 46 -5.10 -2.28 12.82
CA PHE A 46 -4.42 -1.11 13.37
C PHE A 46 -5.13 0.17 12.92
N GLU A 47 -5.02 1.22 13.73
CA GLU A 47 -5.61 2.52 13.41
C GLU A 47 -4.78 3.32 12.40
N ASP A 48 -3.46 3.12 12.39
CA ASP A 48 -2.53 3.84 11.52
C ASP A 48 -1.39 2.96 11.00
N SER A 49 -0.81 3.38 9.86
CA SER A 49 0.28 2.64 9.22
C SER A 49 1.60 2.65 10.02
N PRO A 50 2.03 3.74 10.68
CA PRO A 50 3.25 3.71 11.49
C PRO A 50 3.24 2.66 12.60
N THR A 51 2.15 2.57 13.37
CA THR A 51 2.00 1.55 14.42
C THR A 51 1.97 0.14 13.84
N MET A 52 1.28 -0.04 12.72
CA MET A 52 1.22 -1.30 11.98
C MET A 52 2.62 -1.76 11.53
N TYR A 53 3.42 -0.86 10.95
CA TYR A 53 4.79 -1.18 10.50
C TYR A 53 5.72 -1.53 11.67
N GLN A 54 5.59 -0.84 12.80
CA GLN A 54 6.35 -1.17 14.00
C GLN A 54 6.00 -2.56 14.55
N ALA A 55 4.73 -2.98 14.42
CA ALA A 55 4.30 -4.33 14.82
C ALA A 55 4.93 -5.42 13.92
N VAL A 56 5.14 -5.14 12.62
CA VAL A 56 5.86 -6.03 11.70
C VAL A 56 7.33 -6.13 12.09
N VAL A 57 8.02 -4.99 12.26
CA VAL A 57 9.44 -4.96 12.64
C VAL A 57 9.67 -5.60 14.00
N GLY A 58 8.75 -5.38 14.94
CA GLY A 58 8.79 -5.96 16.28
C GLY A 58 8.40 -7.44 16.36
N GLY A 59 8.00 -8.07 15.24
CA GLY A 59 7.61 -9.48 15.18
C GLY A 59 6.28 -9.81 15.87
N GLN A 60 5.44 -8.82 16.15
CA GLN A 60 4.09 -9.03 16.70
C GLN A 60 3.13 -9.61 15.64
N VAL A 61 3.37 -9.25 14.38
CA VAL A 61 2.71 -9.77 13.19
C VAL A 61 3.76 -10.16 12.15
N ALA A 62 3.43 -11.09 11.27
CA ALA A 62 4.37 -11.63 10.30
C ALA A 62 4.53 -10.74 9.05
N ALA A 63 3.45 -10.07 8.68
CA ALA A 63 3.38 -9.23 7.49
C ALA A 63 2.34 -8.12 7.67
N CYS A 64 2.34 -7.14 6.77
CA CYS A 64 1.24 -6.19 6.64
C CYS A 64 0.83 -5.99 5.18
N PHE A 65 -0.45 -5.63 5.00
CA PHE A 65 -0.96 -5.11 3.73
C PHE A 65 -1.23 -3.61 3.87
N ASP A 66 -0.70 -2.85 2.95
CA ASP A 66 -0.96 -1.42 2.76
C ASP A 66 -0.70 -1.08 1.30
N ASP A 67 -0.96 0.15 0.89
CA ASP A 67 -0.69 0.61 -0.48
C ASP A 67 0.81 0.52 -0.80
N THR A 68 1.14 -0.16 -1.89
CA THR A 68 2.53 -0.41 -2.30
C THR A 68 3.36 0.89 -2.39
N PRO A 69 2.88 1.98 -3.03
CA PRO A 69 3.64 3.23 -3.09
C PRO A 69 3.92 3.83 -1.70
N ILE A 70 2.95 3.73 -0.79
CA ILE A 70 3.10 4.25 0.58
C ILE A 70 4.13 3.43 1.36
N MET A 71 4.07 2.10 1.27
CA MET A 71 5.07 1.23 1.91
C MET A 71 6.47 1.47 1.34
N ALA A 72 6.60 1.53 0.00
CA ALA A 72 7.88 1.78 -0.67
C ALA A 72 8.52 3.11 -0.23
N SER A 73 7.73 4.20 -0.21
CA SER A 73 8.19 5.51 0.26
C SER A 73 8.60 5.47 1.72
N ASN A 74 7.82 4.86 2.61
CA ASN A 74 8.17 4.75 4.02
C ASN A 74 9.47 3.97 4.24
N ILE A 75 9.64 2.83 3.57
CA ILE A 75 10.88 2.04 3.66
C ILE A 75 12.09 2.87 3.23
N LYS A 76 11.98 3.55 2.08
CA LYS A 76 13.04 4.39 1.52
C LYS A 76 13.38 5.60 2.39
N ASP A 77 12.37 6.33 2.84
CA ASP A 77 12.55 7.64 3.48
C ASP A 77 12.90 7.53 4.97
N THR A 78 12.40 6.50 5.65
CA THR A 78 12.63 6.31 7.09
C THR A 78 13.70 5.27 7.41
N GLY A 79 14.07 4.43 6.45
CA GLY A 79 14.96 3.30 6.67
C GLY A 79 14.38 2.24 7.61
N ILE A 80 13.05 2.16 7.73
CA ILE A 80 12.41 1.13 8.54
C ILE A 80 12.81 -0.27 8.03
N ALA A 81 13.16 -1.18 8.94
CA ALA A 81 13.69 -2.51 8.62
C ALA A 81 12.61 -3.46 8.06
N MET A 82 12.03 -3.07 6.92
CA MET A 82 11.00 -3.81 6.18
C MET A 82 11.40 -3.95 4.71
N LYS A 83 10.83 -4.94 4.04
CA LYS A 83 10.92 -5.13 2.59
C LYS A 83 9.56 -5.45 2.00
N LEU A 84 9.34 -5.03 0.74
CA LEU A 84 8.21 -5.48 -0.05
C LEU A 84 8.43 -6.92 -0.50
N VAL A 85 7.33 -7.65 -0.66
CA VAL A 85 7.35 -9.02 -1.20
C VAL A 85 6.73 -8.99 -2.60
N ASP A 86 7.54 -9.29 -3.60
CA ASP A 86 7.12 -9.29 -5.00
C ASP A 86 5.98 -10.27 -5.27
N GLY A 87 5.12 -9.93 -6.23
CA GLY A 87 4.01 -10.80 -6.64
C GLY A 87 2.86 -10.91 -5.62
N THR A 88 2.88 -10.10 -4.56
CA THR A 88 1.85 -10.11 -3.50
C THR A 88 0.92 -8.90 -3.54
N GLY A 89 0.85 -8.21 -4.67
CA GLY A 89 -0.12 -7.14 -4.93
C GLY A 89 -1.43 -7.70 -5.47
N ASN A 90 -2.51 -6.92 -5.35
CA ASN A 90 -3.73 -7.09 -6.12
C ASN A 90 -3.69 -6.20 -7.37
N ASP A 91 -4.74 -6.27 -8.17
CA ASP A 91 -4.89 -5.36 -9.31
C ASP A 91 -4.77 -3.90 -8.87
N PRO A 92 -4.05 -3.05 -9.65
CA PRO A 92 -3.86 -1.65 -9.29
C PRO A 92 -5.20 -0.94 -9.09
N ALA A 93 -5.34 -0.24 -7.97
CA ALA A 93 -6.44 0.68 -7.73
C ALA A 93 -6.03 2.09 -8.18
N GLU A 94 -6.99 2.84 -8.72
CA GLU A 94 -6.77 4.22 -9.10
C GLU A 94 -6.93 5.15 -7.89
N TYR A 95 -6.03 6.14 -7.77
CA TYR A 95 -6.21 7.25 -6.85
C TYR A 95 -7.05 8.33 -7.52
N GLY A 96 -8.03 8.87 -6.81
CA GLY A 96 -8.90 9.92 -7.30
C GLY A 96 -8.67 11.26 -6.59
N PHE A 97 -8.76 12.35 -7.35
CA PHE A 97 -8.91 13.68 -6.78
C PHE A 97 -10.39 13.94 -6.48
N ALA A 98 -10.74 14.24 -5.23
CA ALA A 98 -12.11 14.46 -4.79
C ALA A 98 -12.29 15.84 -4.18
N ILE A 99 -13.42 16.46 -4.47
CA ILE A 99 -13.91 17.67 -3.78
C ILE A 99 -15.30 17.37 -3.20
N PHE A 100 -15.61 17.98 -2.06
CA PHE A 100 -16.89 17.79 -1.36
C PHE A 100 -17.81 19.00 -1.48
N ASP A 101 -17.67 19.77 -2.56
CA ASP A 101 -18.46 20.97 -2.88
C ASP A 101 -18.79 20.97 -4.37
N ASP A 102 -20.02 20.64 -4.70
CA ASP A 102 -20.50 20.55 -6.09
C ASP A 102 -20.35 21.88 -6.86
N SER A 103 -20.28 23.04 -6.15
CA SER A 103 -20.02 24.32 -6.77
C SER A 103 -18.60 24.48 -7.34
N LYS A 104 -17.71 23.54 -7.05
CA LYS A 104 -16.29 23.54 -7.43
C LYS A 104 -15.95 22.55 -8.56
N GLN A 105 -16.92 22.15 -9.36
CA GLN A 105 -16.69 21.24 -10.49
C GLN A 105 -15.56 21.72 -11.41
N GLU A 106 -15.40 23.02 -11.60
CA GLU A 106 -14.31 23.59 -12.40
C GLU A 106 -12.92 23.15 -11.92
N LEU A 107 -12.73 22.96 -10.61
CA LEU A 107 -11.45 22.46 -10.07
C LEU A 107 -11.16 21.01 -10.48
N VAL A 108 -12.20 20.17 -10.54
CA VAL A 108 -12.04 18.79 -11.03
C VAL A 108 -11.68 18.78 -12.51
N ASP A 109 -12.35 19.63 -13.29
CA ASP A 109 -12.10 19.73 -14.73
C ASP A 109 -10.67 20.25 -15.01
N MET A 110 -10.21 21.25 -14.25
CA MET A 110 -8.83 21.75 -14.32
C MET A 110 -7.81 20.69 -13.90
N PHE A 111 -8.08 19.96 -12.82
CA PHE A 111 -7.22 18.87 -12.39
C PHE A 111 -7.10 17.79 -13.45
N ASN A 112 -8.23 17.34 -14.00
CA ASN A 112 -8.24 16.29 -15.02
C ASN A 112 -7.51 16.72 -16.31
N ALA A 113 -7.66 17.98 -16.72
CA ALA A 113 -6.94 18.54 -17.86
C ALA A 113 -5.43 18.57 -17.58
N GLY A 114 -5.00 19.09 -16.43
CA GLY A 114 -3.60 19.13 -16.03
C GLY A 114 -2.98 17.73 -15.88
N LEU A 115 -3.71 16.77 -15.30
CA LEU A 115 -3.25 15.39 -15.21
C LEU A 115 -3.05 14.77 -16.59
N LYS A 116 -3.97 15.03 -17.52
CA LYS A 116 -3.80 14.58 -18.90
C LYS A 116 -2.54 15.18 -19.53
N ASP A 117 -2.33 16.48 -19.39
CA ASP A 117 -1.18 17.17 -19.97
C ASP A 117 0.15 16.61 -19.46
N ILE A 118 0.28 16.35 -18.15
CA ILE A 118 1.51 15.78 -17.58
C ILE A 118 1.73 14.32 -17.96
N LYS A 119 0.66 13.55 -18.22
CA LYS A 119 0.76 12.19 -18.78
C LYS A 119 1.22 12.22 -20.25
N ASP A 120 0.65 13.12 -21.05
CA ASP A 120 0.97 13.22 -22.48
C ASP A 120 2.41 13.71 -22.72
N ASN A 121 2.96 14.54 -21.85
CA ASN A 121 4.33 15.10 -22.00
C ASN A 121 5.43 14.35 -21.24
N GLY A 122 5.09 13.24 -20.56
CA GLY A 122 6.05 12.39 -19.82
C GLY A 122 6.41 12.88 -18.41
N THR A 123 5.94 14.05 -17.97
CA THR A 123 6.23 14.57 -16.63
C THR A 123 5.67 13.65 -15.53
N TYR A 124 4.54 12.99 -15.79
CA TYR A 124 3.96 12.03 -14.86
C TYR A 124 4.94 10.88 -14.58
N ASP A 125 5.51 10.29 -15.63
CA ASP A 125 6.46 9.17 -15.52
C ASP A 125 7.75 9.59 -14.81
N GLU A 126 8.24 10.81 -15.05
CA GLU A 126 9.39 11.36 -14.32
C GLU A 126 9.12 11.49 -12.82
N ILE A 127 7.91 11.93 -12.44
CA ILE A 127 7.49 12.03 -11.03
C ILE A 127 7.43 10.64 -10.40
N ILE A 128 6.80 9.68 -11.07
CA ILE A 128 6.71 8.29 -10.59
C ILE A 128 8.11 7.69 -10.38
N ALA A 129 8.98 7.79 -11.38
CA ALA A 129 10.36 7.30 -11.27
C ALA A 129 11.14 7.94 -10.11
N LYS A 130 10.94 9.24 -9.89
CA LYS A 130 11.62 9.97 -8.81
C LYS A 130 11.20 9.51 -7.41
N TYR A 131 9.92 9.27 -7.20
CA TYR A 131 9.38 9.01 -5.85
C TYR A 131 9.16 7.54 -5.56
N LEU A 132 8.83 6.71 -6.55
CA LEU A 132 8.56 5.29 -6.36
C LEU A 132 9.73 4.39 -6.80
N GLY A 133 10.71 4.92 -7.51
CA GLY A 133 11.97 4.22 -7.78
C GLY A 133 11.90 3.13 -8.86
N GLU A 134 10.95 3.27 -9.80
CA GLU A 134 10.89 2.43 -11.01
C GLU A 134 11.73 3.02 -12.15
#